data_cc40752513a64383a9ed0a65985246a4
#
_entry.id   cc40752513a64383a9ed0a65985246a4
#
_cell.length_a   1.000
_cell.length_b   1.000
_cell.length_c   1.000
_cell.angle_alpha   90.00
_cell.angle_beta   90.00
_cell.angle_gamma   90.00
#
_symmetry.space_group_name_H-M   'P 1'
#
loop_
_entity.id
_entity.type
_entity.pdbx_description
1 polymer ?
#
loop_
_entity_poly.entity_id
_entity_poly.type
_entity_poly.pdbx_seq_one_letter_code
_entity_poly.pdbx_strand_id
1 'polypeptide(L)'
;MIAVAMMPLMLMAQAKIGIVNSQQIFDLMPEKVAAEAQLKALSDRYHAEYELLKGEFDKKYADYQTVAADASMPETIKERRVQELQESDKKMRDFERKAADDIAARRAALTRPITDKLQAAIRTAGQQGSFDLVLDTAVTPVAYTGPATIDITPMVKSLLGLD
;
A
#
# COMPACT_ATOMS: atom_id res chain seq x y z
N MET A 1 48.45 34.58 47.00
CA MET A 1 47.25 34.71 46.17
C MET A 1 47.23 33.53 45.26
N ILE A 2 46.33 32.56 45.51
CA ILE A 2 46.13 31.35 44.65
C ILE A 2 44.96 31.66 43.78
N ALA A 3 45.15 31.80 42.46
CA ALA A 3 44.12 31.97 41.49
C ALA A 3 43.60 30.59 41.14
N VAL A 4 42.37 30.26 41.60
CA VAL A 4 41.60 29.05 41.17
C VAL A 4 41.04 29.35 39.82
N ALA A 5 41.62 28.77 38.77
CA ALA A 5 41.06 28.81 37.41
C ALA A 5 39.82 27.91 37.34
N MET A 6 38.66 28.53 37.33
CA MET A 6 37.36 27.86 37.13
C MET A 6 37.23 27.52 35.65
N MET A 7 37.57 26.28 35.26
CA MET A 7 37.45 25.77 33.91
C MET A 7 35.98 25.42 33.68
N PRO A 8 35.25 26.00 32.68
CA PRO A 8 33.87 25.61 32.40
C PRO A 8 33.88 24.20 31.84
N LEU A 9 33.27 23.25 32.56
CA LEU A 9 32.92 21.94 32.01
C LEU A 9 31.86 22.16 30.91
N MET A 10 32.29 22.20 29.67
CA MET A 10 31.40 22.06 28.53
C MET A 10 30.82 20.64 28.59
N LEU A 11 29.61 20.49 29.14
CA LEU A 11 28.81 19.27 28.95
C LEU A 11 28.50 19.20 27.44
N MET A 12 29.25 18.40 26.72
CA MET A 12 28.89 18.00 25.36
C MET A 12 27.67 17.11 25.50
N ALA A 13 26.47 17.67 25.29
CA ALA A 13 25.27 16.89 25.17
C ALA A 13 25.41 15.95 23.95
N GLN A 14 25.58 14.66 24.19
CA GLN A 14 25.57 13.66 23.14
C GLN A 14 24.15 13.56 22.60
N ALA A 15 23.99 13.77 21.29
CA ALA A 15 22.69 13.60 20.62
C ALA A 15 22.16 12.16 20.82
N LYS A 16 20.96 12.04 21.35
CA LYS A 16 20.29 10.75 21.57
C LYS A 16 19.60 10.30 20.30
N ILE A 17 20.13 9.24 19.68
CA ILE A 17 19.62 8.73 18.41
C ILE A 17 18.83 7.44 18.66
N GLY A 18 17.59 7.42 18.15
CA GLY A 18 16.75 6.25 18.09
C GLY A 18 16.66 5.67 16.68
N ILE A 19 16.37 4.38 16.60
CA ILE A 19 15.96 3.71 15.36
C ILE A 19 14.63 3.05 15.58
N VAL A 20 13.84 2.94 14.50
CA VAL A 20 12.56 2.22 14.48
C VAL A 20 12.43 1.45 13.17
N ASN A 21 11.78 0.31 13.20
CA ASN A 21 11.35 -0.40 12.00
C ASN A 21 9.83 -0.24 11.84
N SER A 22 9.43 0.78 11.09
CA SER A 22 8.01 1.09 10.88
C SER A 22 7.27 -0.02 10.13
N GLN A 23 7.92 -0.71 9.18
CA GLN A 23 7.32 -1.81 8.43
C GLN A 23 6.97 -2.98 9.35
N GLN A 24 7.89 -3.36 10.24
CA GLN A 24 7.64 -4.43 11.21
C GLN A 24 6.43 -4.12 12.10
N ILE A 25 6.27 -2.87 12.52
CA ILE A 25 5.13 -2.44 13.35
C ILE A 25 3.85 -2.44 12.52
N PHE A 26 3.89 -1.85 11.31
CA PHE A 26 2.77 -1.80 10.39
C PHE A 26 2.20 -3.19 10.09
N ASP A 27 3.08 -4.18 9.91
CA ASP A 27 2.69 -5.57 9.63
C ASP A 27 1.96 -6.25 10.79
N LEU A 28 2.15 -5.78 12.01
CA LEU A 28 1.47 -6.28 13.22
C LEU A 28 0.17 -5.56 13.53
N MET A 29 -0.13 -4.44 12.88
CA MET A 29 -1.33 -3.66 13.18
C MET A 29 -2.60 -4.40 12.75
N PRO A 30 -3.60 -4.59 13.65
CA PRO A 30 -4.85 -5.28 13.31
C PRO A 30 -5.66 -4.54 12.24
N GLU A 31 -5.53 -3.22 12.17
CA GLU A 31 -6.17 -2.40 11.14
C GLU A 31 -5.65 -2.74 9.73
N LYS A 32 -4.38 -3.15 9.59
CA LYS A 32 -3.82 -3.64 8.31
C LYS A 32 -4.53 -4.91 7.86
N VAL A 33 -4.70 -5.89 8.75
CA VAL A 33 -5.39 -7.15 8.46
C VAL A 33 -6.82 -6.87 7.99
N ALA A 34 -7.53 -5.97 8.69
CA ALA A 34 -8.88 -5.56 8.31
C ALA A 34 -8.91 -4.85 6.94
N ALA A 35 -7.92 -4.00 6.66
CA ALA A 35 -7.79 -3.31 5.37
C ALA A 35 -7.52 -4.30 4.22
N GLU A 36 -6.63 -5.26 4.42
CA GLU A 36 -6.32 -6.32 3.44
C GLU A 36 -7.54 -7.18 3.14
N ALA A 37 -8.31 -7.55 4.17
CA ALA A 37 -9.56 -8.31 3.99
C ALA A 37 -10.60 -7.54 3.15
N GLN A 38 -10.73 -6.21 3.38
CA GLN A 38 -11.62 -5.36 2.59
C GLN A 38 -11.15 -5.24 1.13
N LEU A 39 -9.84 -5.07 0.91
CA LEU A 39 -9.27 -4.99 -0.44
C LEU A 39 -9.42 -6.31 -1.19
N LYS A 40 -9.21 -7.42 -0.50
CA LYS A 40 -9.43 -8.74 -1.08
C LYS A 40 -10.89 -8.93 -1.50
N ALA A 41 -11.84 -8.63 -0.62
CA ALA A 41 -13.26 -8.75 -0.92
C ALA A 41 -13.68 -7.85 -2.11
N LEU A 42 -13.10 -6.65 -2.24
CA LEU A 42 -13.33 -5.76 -3.38
C LEU A 42 -12.75 -6.35 -4.67
N SER A 43 -11.51 -6.84 -4.62
CA SER A 43 -10.84 -7.50 -5.76
C SER A 43 -11.61 -8.73 -6.23
N ASP A 44 -12.08 -9.57 -5.31
CA ASP A 44 -12.86 -10.77 -5.63
C ASP A 44 -14.19 -10.41 -6.36
N ARG A 45 -14.85 -9.30 -5.95
CA ARG A 45 -16.05 -8.80 -6.65
C ARG A 45 -15.75 -8.33 -8.06
N TYR A 46 -14.67 -7.56 -8.26
CA TYR A 46 -14.27 -7.12 -9.59
C TYR A 46 -13.87 -8.30 -10.48
N HIS A 47 -13.19 -9.29 -9.92
CA HIS A 47 -12.84 -10.50 -10.66
C HIS A 47 -14.11 -11.25 -11.12
N ALA A 48 -15.09 -11.45 -10.23
CA ALA A 48 -16.34 -12.10 -10.58
C ALA A 48 -17.09 -11.37 -11.69
N GLU A 49 -17.16 -10.04 -11.65
CA GLU A 49 -17.81 -9.23 -12.70
C GLU A 49 -17.03 -9.29 -14.02
N TYR A 50 -15.70 -9.28 -13.97
CA TYR A 50 -14.87 -9.45 -15.16
C TYR A 50 -15.09 -10.80 -15.84
N GLU A 51 -15.22 -11.89 -15.08
CA GLU A 51 -15.52 -13.21 -15.62
C GLU A 51 -16.90 -13.27 -16.32
N LEU A 52 -17.88 -12.50 -15.83
CA LEU A 52 -19.16 -12.37 -16.53
C LEU A 52 -18.99 -11.65 -17.87
N LEU A 53 -18.27 -10.53 -17.91
CA LEU A 53 -17.98 -9.79 -19.14
C LEU A 53 -17.20 -10.62 -20.14
N LYS A 54 -16.23 -11.39 -19.66
CA LYS A 54 -15.46 -12.32 -20.46
C LYS A 54 -16.34 -13.42 -21.04
N GLY A 55 -17.23 -13.99 -20.25
CA GLY A 55 -18.20 -14.99 -20.72
C GLY A 55 -19.14 -14.45 -21.79
N GLU A 56 -19.56 -13.16 -21.70
CA GLU A 56 -20.33 -12.49 -22.74
C GLU A 56 -19.50 -12.32 -24.03
N PHE A 57 -18.25 -11.94 -23.91
CA PHE A 57 -17.34 -11.80 -25.05
C PHE A 57 -17.10 -13.14 -25.73
N ASP A 58 -16.81 -14.20 -24.97
CA ASP A 58 -16.55 -15.55 -25.50
C ASP A 58 -17.76 -16.09 -26.31
N LYS A 59 -18.99 -15.85 -25.84
CA LYS A 59 -20.24 -16.19 -26.58
C LYS A 59 -20.34 -15.44 -27.90
N LYS A 60 -20.13 -14.10 -27.87
CA LYS A 60 -20.17 -13.29 -29.09
C LYS A 60 -19.05 -13.69 -30.06
N TYR A 61 -17.90 -14.10 -29.56
CA TYR A 61 -16.79 -14.57 -30.39
C TYR A 61 -17.13 -15.90 -31.08
N ALA A 62 -17.74 -16.84 -30.35
CA ALA A 62 -18.25 -18.10 -30.94
C ALA A 62 -19.30 -17.86 -32.01
N ASP A 63 -20.27 -16.96 -31.77
CA ASP A 63 -21.29 -16.56 -32.74
C ASP A 63 -20.64 -15.94 -34.00
N TYR A 64 -19.66 -15.06 -33.81
CA TYR A 64 -18.89 -14.46 -34.92
C TYR A 64 -18.20 -15.53 -35.75
N GLN A 65 -17.53 -16.49 -35.14
CA GLN A 65 -16.82 -17.56 -35.84
C GLN A 65 -17.80 -18.35 -36.75
N THR A 66 -19.01 -18.64 -36.22
CA THR A 66 -20.06 -19.35 -37.00
C THR A 66 -20.53 -18.51 -38.19
N VAL A 67 -20.79 -17.22 -37.98
CA VAL A 67 -21.24 -16.30 -39.05
C VAL A 67 -20.14 -16.04 -40.08
N ALA A 68 -18.87 -15.91 -39.64
CA ALA A 68 -17.73 -15.67 -40.52
C ALA A 68 -17.43 -16.87 -41.44
N ALA A 69 -17.69 -18.11 -40.97
CA ALA A 69 -17.48 -19.33 -41.72
C ALA A 69 -18.61 -19.58 -42.76
N ASP A 70 -19.78 -18.95 -42.65
CA ASP A 70 -20.87 -19.09 -43.56
C ASP A 70 -20.71 -18.19 -44.79
N ALA A 71 -20.44 -18.81 -45.95
CA ALA A 71 -20.28 -18.10 -47.23
C ALA A 71 -21.59 -17.46 -47.73
N SER A 72 -22.74 -17.89 -47.25
CA SER A 72 -24.05 -17.34 -47.61
C SER A 72 -24.46 -16.13 -46.76
N MET A 73 -23.73 -15.85 -45.67
CA MET A 73 -24.05 -14.78 -44.75
C MET A 73 -23.73 -13.40 -45.36
N PRO A 74 -24.69 -12.46 -45.35
CA PRO A 74 -24.45 -11.09 -45.82
C PRO A 74 -23.30 -10.39 -45.07
N GLU A 75 -22.50 -9.65 -45.82
CA GLU A 75 -21.32 -8.94 -45.25
C GLU A 75 -21.71 -7.97 -44.15
N THR A 76 -22.84 -7.27 -44.27
CA THR A 76 -23.38 -6.37 -43.25
C THR A 76 -23.63 -7.05 -41.89
N ILE A 77 -23.96 -8.35 -41.90
CA ILE A 77 -24.14 -9.12 -40.66
C ILE A 77 -22.77 -9.46 -40.06
N LYS A 78 -21.79 -9.82 -40.89
CA LYS A 78 -20.41 -10.07 -40.42
C LYS A 78 -19.80 -8.82 -39.81
N GLU A 79 -19.89 -7.66 -40.49
CA GLU A 79 -19.44 -6.37 -39.97
C GLU A 79 -20.07 -6.01 -38.62
N ARG A 80 -21.37 -6.23 -38.49
CA ARG A 80 -22.09 -6.02 -37.22
C ARG A 80 -21.53 -6.88 -36.11
N ARG A 81 -21.22 -8.15 -36.34
CA ARG A 81 -20.64 -9.05 -35.33
C ARG A 81 -19.25 -8.59 -34.93
N VAL A 82 -18.45 -8.08 -35.88
CA VAL A 82 -17.13 -7.48 -35.57
C VAL A 82 -17.30 -6.26 -34.66
N GLN A 83 -18.27 -5.37 -34.95
CA GLN A 83 -18.53 -4.22 -34.08
C GLN A 83 -18.95 -4.63 -32.67
N GLU A 84 -19.84 -5.62 -32.53
CA GLU A 84 -20.28 -6.16 -31.23
C GLU A 84 -19.11 -6.74 -30.42
N LEU A 85 -18.12 -7.36 -31.07
CA LEU A 85 -16.88 -7.82 -30.43
C LEU A 85 -16.00 -6.67 -29.98
N GLN A 86 -15.80 -5.66 -30.83
CA GLN A 86 -15.00 -4.48 -30.49
C GLN A 86 -15.59 -3.70 -29.33
N GLU A 87 -16.92 -3.56 -29.28
CA GLU A 87 -17.61 -2.91 -28.17
C GLU A 87 -17.46 -3.71 -26.86
N SER A 88 -17.57 -5.04 -26.95
CA SER A 88 -17.42 -5.93 -25.80
C SER A 88 -15.99 -5.91 -25.25
N ASP A 89 -14.99 -5.96 -26.13
CA ASP A 89 -13.57 -5.85 -25.77
C ASP A 89 -13.25 -4.48 -25.13
N LYS A 90 -13.79 -3.39 -25.71
CA LYS A 90 -13.68 -2.07 -25.12
C LYS A 90 -14.32 -2.00 -23.72
N LYS A 91 -15.51 -2.59 -23.56
CA LYS A 91 -16.21 -2.67 -22.26
C LYS A 91 -15.34 -3.36 -21.20
N MET A 92 -14.69 -4.49 -21.57
CA MET A 92 -13.78 -5.21 -20.67
C MET A 92 -12.58 -4.37 -20.27
N ARG A 93 -11.88 -3.76 -21.23
CA ARG A 93 -10.72 -2.88 -20.93
C ARG A 93 -11.09 -1.66 -20.08
N ASP A 94 -12.23 -1.04 -20.36
CA ASP A 94 -12.70 0.10 -19.57
C ASP A 94 -13.07 -0.32 -18.15
N PHE A 95 -13.62 -1.52 -17.98
CA PHE A 95 -13.93 -2.10 -16.68
C PHE A 95 -12.65 -2.39 -15.89
N GLU A 96 -11.65 -3.07 -16.50
CA GLU A 96 -10.35 -3.36 -15.85
C GLU A 96 -9.68 -2.09 -15.34
N ARG A 97 -9.64 -1.05 -16.17
CA ARG A 97 -9.05 0.24 -15.77
C ARG A 97 -9.78 0.84 -14.57
N LYS A 98 -11.12 0.90 -14.63
CA LYS A 98 -11.93 1.44 -13.52
C LYS A 98 -11.76 0.63 -12.24
N ALA A 99 -11.72 -0.71 -12.34
CA ALA A 99 -11.50 -1.60 -11.21
C ALA A 99 -10.12 -1.37 -10.57
N ALA A 100 -9.07 -1.24 -11.40
CA ALA A 100 -7.72 -0.95 -10.93
C ALA A 100 -7.63 0.40 -10.21
N ASP A 101 -8.24 1.46 -10.79
CA ASP A 101 -8.29 2.80 -10.20
C ASP A 101 -9.02 2.79 -8.85
N ASP A 102 -10.17 2.10 -8.77
CA ASP A 102 -10.95 2.03 -7.53
C ASP A 102 -10.24 1.23 -6.43
N ILE A 103 -9.61 0.10 -6.79
CA ILE A 103 -8.79 -0.69 -5.84
C ILE A 103 -7.62 0.16 -5.32
N ALA A 104 -6.94 0.93 -6.19
CA ALA A 104 -5.84 1.80 -5.80
C ALA A 104 -6.32 2.91 -4.86
N ALA A 105 -7.42 3.58 -5.20
CA ALA A 105 -8.02 4.61 -4.36
C ALA A 105 -8.47 4.05 -3.00
N ARG A 106 -9.11 2.88 -2.98
CA ARG A 106 -9.52 2.22 -1.74
C ARG A 106 -8.35 1.82 -0.88
N ARG A 107 -7.28 1.29 -1.48
CA ARG A 107 -6.03 0.97 -0.77
C ARG A 107 -5.45 2.21 -0.09
N ALA A 108 -5.31 3.31 -0.82
CA ALA A 108 -4.80 4.56 -0.26
C ALA A 108 -5.66 5.06 0.91
N ALA A 109 -7.00 5.02 0.76
CA ALA A 109 -7.94 5.45 1.80
C ALA A 109 -7.86 4.58 3.06
N LEU A 110 -7.63 3.27 2.91
CA LEU A 110 -7.50 2.35 4.05
C LEU A 110 -6.12 2.41 4.71
N THR A 111 -5.05 2.59 3.93
CA THR A 111 -3.67 2.59 4.44
C THR A 111 -3.31 3.90 5.14
N ARG A 112 -3.79 5.04 4.64
CA ARG A 112 -3.45 6.36 5.17
C ARG A 112 -3.69 6.49 6.69
N PRO A 113 -4.89 6.19 7.24
CA PRO A 113 -5.13 6.33 8.68
C PRO A 113 -4.24 5.41 9.52
N ILE A 114 -3.87 4.22 9.01
CA ILE A 114 -2.97 3.29 9.68
C ILE A 114 -1.56 3.89 9.77
N THR A 115 -1.07 4.43 8.65
CA THR A 115 0.23 5.09 8.59
C THR A 115 0.27 6.33 9.47
N ASP A 116 -0.79 7.15 9.46
CA ASP A 116 -0.89 8.36 10.30
C ASP A 116 -0.84 7.99 11.80
N LYS A 117 -1.55 6.92 12.21
CA LYS A 117 -1.54 6.39 13.58
C LYS A 117 -0.14 5.91 13.98
N LEU A 118 0.52 5.15 13.11
CA LEU A 118 1.89 4.67 13.34
C LEU A 118 2.89 5.83 13.48
N GLN A 119 2.84 6.82 12.58
CA GLN A 119 3.71 7.98 12.65
C GLN A 119 3.47 8.83 13.90
N ALA A 120 2.21 8.94 14.35
CA ALA A 120 1.89 9.61 15.61
C ALA A 120 2.53 8.87 16.80
N ALA A 121 2.46 7.55 16.85
CA ALA A 121 3.09 6.73 17.88
C ALA A 121 4.62 6.85 17.87
N ILE A 122 5.26 6.86 16.70
CA ILE A 122 6.71 7.08 16.57
C ILE A 122 7.11 8.46 17.12
N ARG A 123 6.36 9.52 16.77
CA ARG A 123 6.61 10.87 17.31
C ARG A 123 6.45 10.90 18.83
N THR A 124 5.43 10.28 19.36
CA THR A 124 5.19 10.20 20.81
C THR A 124 6.34 9.46 21.50
N ALA A 125 6.79 8.32 20.96
CA ALA A 125 7.92 7.58 21.49
C ALA A 125 9.20 8.43 21.47
N GLY A 126 9.46 9.14 20.37
CA GLY A 126 10.59 10.06 20.24
C GLY A 126 10.59 11.14 21.31
N GLN A 127 9.45 11.78 21.53
CA GLN A 127 9.27 12.84 22.54
C GLN A 127 9.41 12.30 23.96
N GLN A 128 8.72 11.22 24.31
CA GLN A 128 8.78 10.61 25.64
C GLN A 128 10.17 10.10 26.00
N GLY A 129 10.88 9.56 24.98
CA GLY A 129 12.25 9.11 25.15
C GLY A 129 13.30 10.21 25.10
N SER A 130 12.92 11.48 24.87
CA SER A 130 13.83 12.62 24.68
C SER A 130 14.92 12.34 23.64
N PHE A 131 14.51 11.79 22.48
CA PHE A 131 15.40 11.57 21.34
C PHE A 131 15.53 12.84 20.50
N ASP A 132 16.75 13.16 20.10
CA ASP A 132 17.05 14.28 19.20
C ASP A 132 16.72 13.89 17.74
N LEU A 133 16.86 12.58 17.41
CA LEU A 133 16.60 12.03 16.09
C LEU A 133 16.10 10.59 16.22
N VAL A 134 15.09 10.26 15.41
CA VAL A 134 14.64 8.87 15.18
C VAL A 134 14.72 8.56 13.71
N LEU A 135 15.47 7.53 13.35
CA LEU A 135 15.61 7.05 11.97
C LEU A 135 14.71 5.81 11.75
N ASP A 136 13.93 5.85 10.70
CA ASP A 136 13.14 4.70 10.28
C ASP A 136 13.96 3.81 9.35
N THR A 137 14.34 2.63 9.83
CA THR A 137 15.18 1.66 9.10
C THR A 137 14.41 0.95 7.97
N ALA A 138 13.09 1.06 7.93
CA ALA A 138 12.29 0.51 6.85
C ALA A 138 12.36 1.35 5.56
N VAL A 139 12.59 2.66 5.69
CA VAL A 139 12.62 3.61 4.56
C VAL A 139 13.99 4.25 4.35
N THR A 140 14.84 4.26 5.39
CA THR A 140 16.17 4.84 5.32
C THR A 140 17.22 3.74 5.47
N PRO A 141 18.07 3.50 4.46
CA PRO A 141 19.19 2.56 4.61
C PRO A 141 20.16 3.01 5.70
N VAL A 142 20.30 2.20 6.74
CA VAL A 142 21.26 2.42 7.83
C VAL A 142 22.37 1.39 7.70
N ALA A 143 23.57 1.84 7.32
CA ALA A 143 24.70 0.94 7.07
C ALA A 143 25.35 0.41 8.37
N TYR A 144 25.24 1.18 9.47
CA TYR A 144 25.82 0.82 10.76
C TYR A 144 25.06 1.50 11.90
N THR A 145 24.89 0.78 13.00
CA THR A 145 24.38 1.32 14.26
C THR A 145 25.37 1.05 15.38
N GLY A 146 25.79 2.10 16.08
CA GLY A 146 26.69 2.00 17.22
C GLY A 146 25.96 1.66 18.53
N PRO A 147 26.69 1.33 19.61
CA PRO A 147 26.10 0.91 20.88
C PRO A 147 25.28 2.01 21.60
N ALA A 148 25.44 3.26 21.21
CA ALA A 148 24.67 4.38 21.73
C ALA A 148 23.32 4.56 21.01
N THR A 149 23.06 3.82 19.91
CA THR A 149 21.79 3.85 19.18
C THR A 149 20.75 2.99 19.90
N ILE A 150 19.57 3.53 20.11
CA ILE A 150 18.50 2.86 20.85
C ILE A 150 17.40 2.44 19.88
N ASP A 151 17.05 1.14 19.86
CA ASP A 151 15.87 0.66 19.14
C ASP A 151 14.60 1.00 19.93
N ILE A 152 13.77 1.87 19.37
CA ILE A 152 12.48 2.27 19.96
C ILE A 152 11.29 1.48 19.39
N THR A 153 11.52 0.50 18.53
CA THR A 153 10.45 -0.35 17.98
C THR A 153 9.56 -0.96 19.08
N PRO A 154 10.11 -1.52 20.18
CA PRO A 154 9.30 -2.05 21.26
C PRO A 154 8.44 -0.96 21.95
N MET A 155 8.98 0.23 22.15
CA MET A 155 8.26 1.35 22.75
C MET A 155 7.07 1.80 21.88
N VAL A 156 7.27 1.85 20.56
CA VAL A 156 6.20 2.20 19.62
C VAL A 156 5.13 1.11 19.59
N LYS A 157 5.52 -0.17 19.62
CA LYS A 157 4.57 -1.29 19.73
C LYS A 157 3.70 -1.18 20.97
N SER A 158 4.29 -0.94 22.12
CA SER A 158 3.56 -0.76 23.40
C SER A 158 2.57 0.41 23.33
N LEU A 159 2.96 1.55 22.74
CA LEU A 159 2.06 2.70 22.54
C LEU A 159 0.87 2.38 21.62
N LEU A 160 1.03 1.41 20.73
CA LEU A 160 -0.04 0.95 19.83
C LEU A 160 -0.83 -0.25 20.37
N GLY A 161 -0.44 -0.80 21.53
CA GLY A 161 -1.05 -2.00 22.12
C GLY A 161 -0.77 -3.28 21.33
N LEU A 162 0.44 -3.40 20.77
CA LEU A 162 0.88 -4.53 19.92
C LEU A 162 1.89 -5.44 20.66
N ASP A 163 1.71 -5.67 21.94
CA ASP A 163 2.58 -6.51 22.78
C ASP A 163 2.40 -8.01 22.50
#